data_4bc22b2e604cc9c7ae490cfa8bb4373f
#
_entry.id   4bc22b2e604cc9c7ae490cfa8bb4373f
#
_cell.length_a   1.000
_cell.length_b   1.000
_cell.length_c   1.000
_cell.angle_alpha   90.00
_cell.angle_beta   90.00
_cell.angle_gamma   90.00
#
_symmetry.space_group_name_H-M   'P 1'
#
loop_
_entity.id
_entity.type
_entity.pdbx_description
1 polymer ?
#
loop_
_entity_poly.entity_id
_entity_poly.type
_entity_poly.pdbx_seq_one_letter_code
_entity_poly.pdbx_strand_id
1 'polypeptide(L)'
;MKIFLPMMLASVFMFQMMNATLVGSAYIYAPAVLTSVNKGSLTIFYLNVTTGNGIVSITGPSSVGSSTLQSAEEGAAYACSYLGLNKSNYNFYYTISDKNVSVSGPSGGLAFTLDAISALSHKPLLHDFTLTGTINPDGTVGQISGVYDKVAAAKQHGLDFVLVPHVENGSMQDLIYYLAQQTFNIPLVEVANVSQAMQFATGASSPTWLNYSIYSDYYVNKLPYANLTCTNCYLGGFQNLTSFTFNFTNNTIENIPSNYYTAKSAFEKDMGEYASIAQKGYLYTAADFSFLIFPQAFVLEHSSNVTNASASNVISNVSSFCSSLVPPQLTNTNYEYVIGGELRQEFGSITAGNAEAMLNE
;
A
#
# COMPACT_ATOMS: atom_id res chain seq x y z
N MET A 1 -62.38 -30.10 -25.91
CA MET A 1 -61.17 -29.53 -26.52
C MET A 1 -60.71 -28.25 -25.79
N LYS A 2 -60.59 -28.28 -24.47
CA LYS A 2 -60.16 -27.13 -23.66
C LYS A 2 -59.12 -27.46 -22.57
N ILE A 3 -58.50 -28.63 -22.57
CA ILE A 3 -57.58 -29.09 -21.53
C ILE A 3 -56.12 -29.20 -22.05
N PHE A 4 -55.88 -29.05 -23.36
CA PHE A 4 -54.50 -29.16 -23.91
C PHE A 4 -53.65 -27.90 -23.91
N LEU A 5 -54.25 -26.71 -23.76
CA LEU A 5 -53.51 -25.45 -23.85
C LEU A 5 -52.66 -25.12 -22.60
N PRO A 6 -53.13 -25.37 -21.35
CA PRO A 6 -52.29 -25.09 -20.17
C PRO A 6 -51.11 -26.06 -19.97
N MET A 7 -51.21 -27.27 -20.50
CA MET A 7 -50.14 -28.27 -20.40
C MET A 7 -48.97 -27.97 -21.35
N MET A 8 -49.25 -27.35 -22.49
CA MET A 8 -48.21 -26.94 -23.45
C MET A 8 -47.45 -25.69 -22.99
N LEU A 9 -48.08 -24.76 -22.26
CA LEU A 9 -47.40 -23.61 -21.64
C LEU A 9 -46.52 -24.02 -20.44
N ALA A 10 -46.94 -25.03 -19.67
CA ALA A 10 -46.12 -25.52 -18.55
C ALA A 10 -44.89 -26.28 -19.02
N SER A 11 -44.95 -26.99 -20.17
CA SER A 11 -43.75 -27.65 -20.72
C SER A 11 -42.75 -26.70 -21.36
N VAL A 12 -43.18 -25.53 -21.85
CA VAL A 12 -42.25 -24.50 -22.38
C VAL A 12 -41.54 -23.77 -21.23
N PHE A 13 -42.17 -23.61 -20.06
CA PHE A 13 -41.54 -23.03 -18.90
C PHE A 13 -40.55 -23.97 -18.17
N MET A 14 -40.67 -25.28 -18.31
CA MET A 14 -39.69 -26.22 -17.73
C MET A 14 -38.45 -26.43 -18.59
N PHE A 15 -38.37 -25.92 -19.81
CA PHE A 15 -37.20 -26.08 -20.69
C PHE A 15 -36.17 -24.94 -20.56
N GLN A 16 -36.36 -23.96 -19.67
CA GLN A 16 -35.38 -22.90 -19.40
C GLN A 16 -34.69 -23.04 -18.05
N MET A 17 -34.59 -24.20 -17.47
CA MET A 17 -33.49 -24.46 -16.56
C MET A 17 -32.23 -24.63 -17.41
N MET A 18 -31.60 -23.52 -17.78
CA MET A 18 -30.24 -23.57 -18.32
C MET A 18 -29.38 -24.26 -17.24
N ASN A 19 -28.97 -25.50 -17.53
CA ASN A 19 -27.99 -26.20 -16.72
C ASN A 19 -26.72 -25.35 -16.77
N ALA A 20 -26.44 -24.62 -15.68
CA ALA A 20 -25.21 -23.87 -15.55
C ALA A 20 -24.04 -24.86 -15.64
N THR A 21 -23.27 -24.78 -16.72
CA THR A 21 -22.11 -25.64 -16.92
C THR A 21 -20.89 -25.01 -16.28
N LEU A 22 -20.15 -25.77 -15.50
CA LEU A 22 -18.87 -25.33 -14.95
C LEU A 22 -17.91 -25.03 -16.11
N VAL A 23 -17.41 -23.80 -16.16
CA VAL A 23 -16.42 -23.33 -17.13
C VAL A 23 -15.01 -23.54 -16.60
N GLY A 24 -14.76 -23.19 -15.33
CA GLY A 24 -13.47 -23.38 -14.69
C GLY A 24 -13.52 -23.06 -13.22
N SER A 25 -12.44 -23.42 -12.54
CA SER A 25 -12.26 -23.16 -11.11
C SER A 25 -10.83 -22.73 -10.84
N ALA A 26 -10.64 -21.89 -9.84
CA ALA A 26 -9.32 -21.48 -9.36
C ALA A 26 -9.38 -21.22 -7.85
N TYR A 27 -8.23 -21.06 -7.23
CA TYR A 27 -8.12 -20.54 -5.87
C TYR A 27 -6.81 -19.80 -5.66
N ILE A 28 -6.82 -18.85 -4.74
CA ILE A 28 -5.66 -18.02 -4.40
C ILE A 28 -5.64 -17.68 -2.91
N TYR A 29 -4.45 -17.55 -2.34
CA TYR A 29 -4.30 -17.04 -0.99
C TYR A 29 -4.40 -15.51 -0.98
N ALA A 30 -5.23 -14.96 -0.10
CA ALA A 30 -5.42 -13.53 0.07
C ALA A 30 -5.25 -13.12 1.54
N PRO A 31 -4.39 -12.15 1.86
CA PRO A 31 -4.19 -11.70 3.23
C PRO A 31 -5.24 -10.65 3.61
N ALA A 32 -5.68 -10.71 4.85
CA ALA A 32 -6.57 -9.74 5.48
C ALA A 32 -5.98 -9.25 6.80
N VAL A 33 -6.45 -8.11 7.30
CA VAL A 33 -6.18 -7.65 8.66
C VAL A 33 -7.43 -7.83 9.50
N LEU A 34 -7.32 -8.55 10.59
CA LEU A 34 -8.38 -8.71 11.59
C LEU A 34 -8.40 -7.45 12.46
N THR A 35 -9.36 -6.56 12.23
CA THR A 35 -9.46 -5.27 12.92
C THR A 35 -9.66 -5.42 14.43
N SER A 36 -10.25 -6.52 14.89
CA SER A 36 -10.47 -6.77 16.32
C SER A 36 -9.19 -7.03 17.13
N VAL A 37 -8.08 -7.38 16.49
CA VAL A 37 -6.81 -7.75 17.13
C VAL A 37 -5.59 -7.15 16.43
N ASN A 38 -5.77 -6.30 15.44
CA ASN A 38 -4.70 -5.70 14.62
C ASN A 38 -3.65 -6.74 14.16
N LYS A 39 -4.13 -7.85 13.62
CA LYS A 39 -3.28 -8.98 13.23
C LYS A 39 -3.59 -9.42 11.81
N GLY A 40 -2.55 -9.65 11.03
CA GLY A 40 -2.69 -10.26 9.71
C GLY A 40 -3.24 -11.69 9.78
N SER A 41 -4.08 -12.04 8.85
CA SER A 41 -4.63 -13.38 8.61
C SER A 41 -4.52 -13.73 7.15
N LEU A 42 -4.34 -15.00 6.84
CA LEU A 42 -4.36 -15.51 5.47
C LEU A 42 -5.63 -16.32 5.26
N THR A 43 -6.38 -15.97 4.24
CA THR A 43 -7.59 -16.70 3.82
C THR A 43 -7.43 -17.24 2.40
N ILE A 44 -8.31 -18.14 1.99
CA ILE A 44 -8.32 -18.67 0.62
C ILE A 44 -9.58 -18.17 -0.07
N PHE A 45 -9.39 -17.60 -1.26
CA PHE A 45 -10.47 -17.32 -2.18
C PHE A 45 -10.59 -18.49 -3.15
N TYR A 46 -11.72 -19.15 -3.18
CA TYR A 46 -12.08 -20.16 -4.16
C TYR A 46 -13.05 -19.57 -5.16
N LEU A 47 -12.88 -19.85 -6.42
CA LEU A 47 -13.77 -19.40 -7.47
C LEU A 47 -14.26 -20.60 -8.31
N ASN A 48 -15.57 -20.63 -8.54
CA ASN A 48 -16.18 -21.41 -9.59
C ASN A 48 -16.84 -20.48 -10.62
N VAL A 49 -16.49 -20.63 -11.88
CA VAL A 49 -17.10 -19.90 -12.99
C VAL A 49 -18.00 -20.88 -13.76
N THR A 50 -19.23 -20.47 -13.99
CA THR A 50 -20.20 -21.25 -14.80
C THR A 50 -20.66 -20.41 -15.98
N THR A 51 -21.26 -21.07 -16.97
CA THR A 51 -22.12 -20.37 -17.95
C THR A 51 -23.25 -19.65 -17.21
N GLY A 52 -23.60 -18.42 -17.64
CA GLY A 52 -24.56 -17.63 -16.86
C GLY A 52 -24.98 -16.32 -17.52
N ASN A 53 -25.24 -15.33 -16.69
CA ASN A 53 -25.77 -14.03 -17.09
C ASN A 53 -25.10 -12.83 -16.39
N GLY A 54 -23.87 -13.00 -15.90
CA GLY A 54 -23.07 -11.91 -15.32
C GLY A 54 -23.13 -11.79 -13.80
N ILE A 55 -23.73 -12.75 -13.10
CA ILE A 55 -23.84 -12.74 -11.63
C ILE A 55 -22.47 -12.90 -10.99
N VAL A 56 -22.19 -12.10 -9.97
CA VAL A 56 -21.05 -12.26 -9.06
C VAL A 56 -21.58 -12.40 -7.65
N SER A 57 -21.12 -13.40 -6.92
CA SER A 57 -21.51 -13.61 -5.53
C SER A 57 -20.33 -14.08 -4.68
N ILE A 58 -20.36 -13.71 -3.40
CA ILE A 58 -19.37 -14.12 -2.40
C ILE A 58 -20.09 -14.83 -1.27
N THR A 59 -19.58 -16.00 -0.88
CA THR A 59 -20.07 -16.81 0.24
C THR A 59 -18.93 -17.15 1.19
N GLY A 60 -19.26 -17.61 2.39
CA GLY A 60 -18.29 -18.04 3.42
C GLY A 60 -18.29 -17.15 4.65
N PRO A 61 -17.90 -15.88 4.57
CA PRO A 61 -17.86 -14.96 5.72
C PRO A 61 -19.23 -14.76 6.37
N SER A 62 -19.23 -14.37 7.65
CA SER A 62 -20.47 -14.02 8.37
C SER A 62 -21.13 -12.76 7.79
N SER A 63 -20.33 -11.84 7.24
CA SER A 63 -20.80 -10.71 6.43
C SER A 63 -19.76 -10.30 5.40
N VAL A 64 -20.21 -9.75 4.28
CA VAL A 64 -19.36 -9.22 3.20
C VAL A 64 -19.72 -7.76 2.99
N GLY A 65 -18.73 -6.89 3.13
CA GLY A 65 -18.89 -5.44 2.89
C GLY A 65 -19.14 -5.13 1.41
N SER A 66 -19.86 -4.05 1.14
CA SER A 66 -20.16 -3.61 -0.22
C SER A 66 -18.91 -3.37 -1.07
N SER A 67 -17.86 -2.83 -0.49
CA SER A 67 -16.58 -2.60 -1.17
C SER A 67 -15.89 -3.90 -1.60
N THR A 68 -16.02 -4.98 -0.84
CA THR A 68 -15.50 -6.31 -1.21
C THR A 68 -16.29 -6.92 -2.36
N LEU A 69 -17.62 -6.82 -2.31
CA LEU A 69 -18.47 -7.30 -3.41
C LEU A 69 -18.20 -6.51 -4.69
N GLN A 70 -18.11 -5.19 -4.60
CA GLN A 70 -17.74 -4.33 -5.73
C GLN A 70 -16.39 -4.74 -6.33
N SER A 71 -15.38 -4.99 -5.50
CA SER A 71 -14.06 -5.44 -5.98
C SER A 71 -14.11 -6.79 -6.70
N ALA A 72 -14.95 -7.71 -6.26
CA ALA A 72 -15.16 -8.98 -6.96
C ALA A 72 -15.86 -8.77 -8.31
N GLU A 73 -16.84 -7.86 -8.39
CA GLU A 73 -17.52 -7.49 -9.63
C GLU A 73 -16.57 -6.82 -10.64
N GLU A 74 -15.75 -5.88 -10.17
CA GLU A 74 -14.72 -5.20 -10.96
C GLU A 74 -13.65 -6.20 -11.44
N GLY A 75 -13.19 -7.09 -10.56
CA GLY A 75 -12.23 -8.14 -10.89
C GLY A 75 -12.74 -9.11 -11.96
N ALA A 76 -13.99 -9.58 -11.83
CA ALA A 76 -14.63 -10.44 -12.84
C ALA A 76 -14.83 -9.70 -14.17
N ALA A 77 -15.20 -8.42 -14.12
CA ALA A 77 -15.37 -7.61 -15.34
C ALA A 77 -14.04 -7.39 -16.05
N TYR A 78 -12.99 -7.04 -15.30
CA TYR A 78 -11.67 -6.87 -15.86
C TYR A 78 -11.11 -8.18 -16.44
N ALA A 79 -11.25 -9.30 -15.73
CA ALA A 79 -10.80 -10.61 -16.20
C ALA A 79 -11.43 -10.99 -17.55
N CYS A 80 -12.73 -10.75 -17.71
CA CYS A 80 -13.40 -10.97 -18.99
C CYS A 80 -12.86 -10.05 -20.08
N SER A 81 -12.70 -8.75 -19.80
CA SER A 81 -12.10 -7.78 -20.72
C SER A 81 -10.68 -8.18 -21.14
N TYR A 82 -9.85 -8.57 -20.18
CA TYR A 82 -8.47 -9.02 -20.39
C TYR A 82 -8.37 -10.22 -21.34
N LEU A 83 -9.36 -11.12 -21.27
CA LEU A 83 -9.43 -12.33 -22.12
C LEU A 83 -10.27 -12.12 -23.40
N GLY A 84 -10.82 -10.94 -23.64
CA GLY A 84 -11.69 -10.65 -24.78
C GLY A 84 -13.05 -11.37 -24.70
N LEU A 85 -13.53 -11.65 -23.48
CA LEU A 85 -14.77 -12.36 -23.21
C LEU A 85 -15.89 -11.39 -22.79
N ASN A 86 -17.15 -11.79 -23.00
CA ASN A 86 -18.30 -11.04 -22.49
C ASN A 86 -18.72 -11.57 -21.11
N LYS A 87 -18.59 -10.71 -20.07
CA LYS A 87 -18.97 -11.05 -18.69
C LYS A 87 -20.39 -11.58 -18.57
N SER A 88 -21.32 -11.09 -19.40
CA SER A 88 -22.73 -11.53 -19.38
C SER A 88 -22.95 -13.00 -19.75
N ASN A 89 -21.93 -13.71 -20.21
CA ASN A 89 -22.01 -15.13 -20.51
C ASN A 89 -21.60 -16.04 -19.35
N TYR A 90 -21.14 -15.45 -18.22
CA TYR A 90 -20.58 -16.20 -17.10
C TYR A 90 -21.17 -15.74 -15.77
N ASN A 91 -21.22 -16.67 -14.80
CA ASN A 91 -21.46 -16.36 -13.39
C ASN A 91 -20.21 -16.71 -12.58
N PHE A 92 -19.89 -15.90 -11.57
CA PHE A 92 -18.71 -16.01 -10.72
C PHE A 92 -19.15 -16.24 -9.28
N TYR A 93 -18.83 -17.41 -8.74
CA TYR A 93 -19.18 -17.82 -7.39
C TYR A 93 -17.91 -17.92 -6.55
N TYR A 94 -17.60 -16.84 -5.84
CA TYR A 94 -16.46 -16.82 -4.91
C TYR A 94 -16.88 -17.42 -3.57
N THR A 95 -15.96 -18.15 -2.95
CA THR A 95 -16.09 -18.64 -1.59
C THR A 95 -14.82 -18.28 -0.82
N ILE A 96 -14.96 -17.49 0.23
CA ILE A 96 -13.87 -17.15 1.15
C ILE A 96 -13.88 -18.16 2.29
N SER A 97 -12.70 -18.76 2.61
CA SER A 97 -12.62 -19.88 3.55
C SER A 97 -13.02 -19.53 4.99
N ASP A 98 -12.85 -18.28 5.40
CA ASP A 98 -13.14 -17.84 6.77
C ASP A 98 -14.63 -17.61 6.99
N LYS A 99 -15.25 -18.47 7.81
CA LYS A 99 -16.72 -18.47 8.00
C LYS A 99 -17.20 -17.54 9.11
N ASN A 100 -16.37 -17.27 10.09
CA ASN A 100 -16.76 -16.57 11.32
C ASN A 100 -16.25 -15.11 11.39
N VAL A 101 -15.78 -14.57 10.27
CA VAL A 101 -15.26 -13.21 10.21
C VAL A 101 -16.11 -12.35 9.27
N SER A 102 -16.11 -11.06 9.52
CA SER A 102 -16.61 -10.06 8.58
C SER A 102 -15.48 -9.64 7.66
N VAL A 103 -15.71 -9.65 6.35
CA VAL A 103 -14.72 -9.22 5.36
C VAL A 103 -15.20 -7.93 4.71
N SER A 104 -14.35 -6.89 4.79
CA SER A 104 -14.62 -5.59 4.19
C SER A 104 -13.35 -4.98 3.63
N GLY A 105 -13.49 -4.17 2.59
CA GLY A 105 -12.40 -3.44 1.95
C GLY A 105 -12.12 -3.91 0.52
N PRO A 106 -11.56 -3.03 -0.32
CA PRO A 106 -11.31 -3.29 -1.73
C PRO A 106 -9.98 -4.01 -2.00
N SER A 107 -9.17 -4.28 -0.98
CA SER A 107 -7.79 -4.79 -1.12
C SER A 107 -7.67 -6.22 -1.66
N GLY A 108 -8.78 -6.95 -1.79
CA GLY A 108 -8.87 -8.25 -2.45
C GLY A 108 -9.10 -8.19 -3.96
N GLY A 109 -9.21 -7.00 -4.55
CA GLY A 109 -9.58 -6.83 -5.96
C GLY A 109 -8.64 -7.54 -6.93
N LEU A 110 -7.32 -7.44 -6.68
CA LEU A 110 -6.33 -8.14 -7.49
C LEU A 110 -6.48 -9.67 -7.37
N ALA A 111 -6.78 -10.21 -6.18
CA ALA A 111 -6.99 -11.63 -5.96
C ALA A 111 -8.21 -12.15 -6.71
N PHE A 112 -9.35 -11.47 -6.61
CA PHE A 112 -10.56 -11.80 -7.38
C PHE A 112 -10.29 -11.79 -8.89
N THR A 113 -9.47 -10.84 -9.36
CA THR A 113 -9.13 -10.71 -10.79
C THR A 113 -8.28 -11.88 -11.27
N LEU A 114 -7.21 -12.24 -10.55
CA LEU A 114 -6.32 -13.33 -10.97
C LEU A 114 -7.02 -14.68 -10.91
N ASP A 115 -7.86 -14.92 -9.89
CA ASP A 115 -8.70 -16.11 -9.83
C ASP A 115 -9.61 -16.22 -11.04
N ALA A 116 -10.28 -15.12 -11.43
CA ALA A 116 -11.17 -15.09 -12.58
C ALA A 116 -10.43 -15.35 -13.90
N ILE A 117 -9.25 -14.73 -14.09
CA ILE A 117 -8.41 -14.98 -15.27
C ILE A 117 -7.97 -16.45 -15.31
N SER A 118 -7.51 -17.00 -14.19
CA SER A 118 -7.09 -18.39 -14.08
C SER A 118 -8.22 -19.35 -14.44
N ALA A 119 -9.38 -19.19 -13.81
CA ALA A 119 -10.56 -20.05 -14.05
C ALA A 119 -11.05 -20.01 -15.50
N LEU A 120 -11.10 -18.81 -16.11
CA LEU A 120 -11.57 -18.61 -17.48
C LEU A 120 -10.55 -19.05 -18.54
N SER A 121 -9.26 -18.85 -18.28
CA SER A 121 -8.19 -19.19 -19.24
C SER A 121 -7.63 -20.60 -19.05
N HIS A 122 -8.01 -21.29 -17.98
CA HIS A 122 -7.45 -22.60 -17.56
C HIS A 122 -5.92 -22.55 -17.32
N LYS A 123 -5.36 -21.39 -17.01
CA LYS A 123 -3.96 -21.22 -16.63
C LYS A 123 -3.83 -21.33 -15.11
N PRO A 124 -3.16 -22.36 -14.59
CA PRO A 124 -3.04 -22.52 -13.14
C PRO A 124 -2.19 -21.41 -12.54
N LEU A 125 -2.54 -20.99 -11.33
CA LEU A 125 -1.74 -20.11 -10.50
C LEU A 125 -0.79 -20.94 -9.63
N LEU A 126 0.34 -20.36 -9.25
CA LEU A 126 1.17 -20.87 -8.17
C LEU A 126 0.42 -20.76 -6.83
N HIS A 127 0.82 -21.56 -5.84
CA HIS A 127 0.17 -21.57 -4.53
C HIS A 127 1.17 -21.34 -3.38
N ASP A 128 2.37 -20.91 -3.71
CA ASP A 128 3.44 -20.55 -2.78
C ASP A 128 3.54 -19.03 -2.53
N PHE A 129 2.57 -18.27 -2.99
CA PHE A 129 2.52 -16.81 -2.83
C PHE A 129 1.16 -16.31 -2.36
N THR A 130 1.12 -15.06 -1.96
CA THR A 130 -0.11 -14.29 -1.77
C THR A 130 0.02 -12.91 -2.40
N LEU A 131 -1.08 -12.18 -2.43
CA LEU A 131 -1.13 -10.86 -3.06
C LEU A 131 -2.16 -9.96 -2.41
N THR A 132 -1.95 -8.67 -2.55
CA THR A 132 -2.94 -7.67 -2.14
C THR A 132 -2.90 -6.49 -3.10
N GLY A 133 -4.03 -5.83 -3.30
CA GLY A 133 -4.16 -4.69 -4.21
C GLY A 133 -5.62 -4.44 -4.56
N THR A 134 -5.98 -3.18 -4.75
CA THR A 134 -7.24 -2.85 -5.42
C THR A 134 -7.08 -3.04 -6.92
N ILE A 135 -8.17 -3.15 -7.64
CA ILE A 135 -8.17 -3.20 -9.10
C ILE A 135 -8.90 -1.99 -9.67
N ASN A 136 -8.29 -1.33 -10.63
CA ASN A 136 -8.91 -0.26 -11.39
C ASN A 136 -9.45 -0.78 -12.73
N PRO A 137 -10.45 -0.12 -13.34
CA PRO A 137 -11.04 -0.56 -14.60
C PRO A 137 -10.06 -0.70 -15.78
N ASP A 138 -8.93 0.02 -15.74
CA ASP A 138 -7.85 -0.04 -16.73
C ASP A 138 -6.85 -1.19 -16.46
N GLY A 139 -7.02 -1.93 -15.37
CA GLY A 139 -6.14 -3.02 -14.96
C GLY A 139 -4.93 -2.59 -14.16
N THR A 140 -4.83 -1.34 -13.76
CA THR A 140 -3.81 -0.90 -12.81
C THR A 140 -4.14 -1.38 -11.40
N VAL A 141 -3.10 -1.67 -10.64
CA VAL A 141 -3.21 -2.14 -9.25
C VAL A 141 -3.04 -0.95 -8.33
N GLY A 142 -4.05 -0.69 -7.50
CA GLY A 142 -4.06 0.43 -6.59
C GLY A 142 -3.56 0.07 -5.18
N GLN A 143 -3.13 1.10 -4.47
CA GLN A 143 -2.56 1.00 -3.12
C GLN A 143 -3.57 0.53 -2.08
N ILE A 144 -3.03 -0.02 -1.00
CA ILE A 144 -3.80 -0.57 0.13
C ILE A 144 -3.09 -0.28 1.46
N SER A 145 -3.77 -0.47 2.56
CA SER A 145 -3.23 -0.37 3.91
C SER A 145 -2.90 -1.74 4.53
N GLY A 146 -2.19 -1.73 5.66
CA GLY A 146 -1.92 -2.93 6.46
C GLY A 146 -0.98 -3.94 5.78
N VAL A 147 -0.06 -3.49 4.91
CA VAL A 147 0.86 -4.39 4.21
C VAL A 147 1.76 -5.12 5.17
N TYR A 148 2.26 -4.46 6.20
CA TYR A 148 3.16 -5.08 7.18
C TYR A 148 2.54 -6.33 7.82
N ASP A 149 1.29 -6.23 8.28
CA ASP A 149 0.56 -7.35 8.89
C ASP A 149 0.20 -8.44 7.88
N LYS A 150 -0.13 -8.06 6.66
CA LYS A 150 -0.41 -8.98 5.56
C LYS A 150 0.83 -9.81 5.19
N VAL A 151 2.01 -9.19 5.18
CA VAL A 151 3.29 -9.86 4.93
C VAL A 151 3.65 -10.79 6.10
N ALA A 152 3.41 -10.36 7.34
CA ALA A 152 3.55 -11.21 8.52
C ALA A 152 2.71 -12.49 8.41
N ALA A 153 1.45 -12.36 7.99
CA ALA A 153 0.56 -13.49 7.76
C ALA A 153 1.08 -14.43 6.66
N ALA A 154 1.56 -13.90 5.54
CA ALA A 154 2.16 -14.68 4.48
C ALA A 154 3.34 -15.53 4.98
N LYS A 155 4.24 -14.91 5.74
CA LYS A 155 5.39 -15.61 6.34
C LYS A 155 4.99 -16.69 7.32
N GLN A 156 4.01 -16.43 8.19
CA GLN A 156 3.49 -17.41 9.15
C GLN A 156 2.91 -18.66 8.48
N HIS A 157 2.40 -18.51 7.25
CA HIS A 157 1.85 -19.63 6.47
C HIS A 157 2.87 -20.27 5.51
N GLY A 158 4.15 -19.85 5.58
CA GLY A 158 5.23 -20.47 4.80
C GLY A 158 5.19 -20.14 3.31
N LEU A 159 4.58 -19.02 2.92
CA LEU A 159 4.58 -18.56 1.53
C LEU A 159 5.94 -17.99 1.15
N ASP A 160 6.29 -18.08 -0.14
CA ASP A 160 7.62 -17.76 -0.65
C ASP A 160 7.75 -16.28 -1.04
N PHE A 161 6.67 -15.61 -1.46
CA PHE A 161 6.68 -14.18 -1.81
C PHE A 161 5.29 -13.54 -1.70
N VAL A 162 5.26 -12.21 -1.74
CA VAL A 162 4.01 -11.42 -1.69
C VAL A 162 4.00 -10.42 -2.85
N LEU A 163 2.92 -10.42 -3.65
CA LEU A 163 2.70 -9.35 -4.62
C LEU A 163 2.00 -8.17 -3.94
N VAL A 164 2.56 -6.99 -4.13
CA VAL A 164 2.06 -5.72 -3.56
C VAL A 164 1.90 -4.67 -4.67
N PRO A 165 1.03 -3.68 -4.50
CA PRO A 165 0.92 -2.59 -5.46
C PRO A 165 2.23 -1.84 -5.61
N HIS A 166 2.54 -1.41 -6.84
CA HIS A 166 3.66 -0.51 -7.07
C HIS A 166 3.45 0.82 -6.35
N VAL A 167 4.51 1.33 -5.73
CA VAL A 167 4.53 2.61 -5.04
C VAL A 167 5.68 3.47 -5.53
N GLU A 168 5.61 4.76 -5.24
CA GLU A 168 6.69 5.68 -5.59
C GLU A 168 7.93 5.39 -4.71
N ASN A 169 9.08 5.28 -5.37
CA ASN A 169 10.36 5.06 -4.70
C ASN A 169 10.63 6.16 -3.67
N GLY A 170 11.12 5.78 -2.49
CA GLY A 170 11.42 6.71 -1.40
C GLY A 170 10.18 7.24 -0.68
N SER A 171 8.98 6.77 -1.00
CA SER A 171 7.78 7.06 -0.23
C SER A 171 7.79 6.33 1.11
N MET A 172 6.98 6.79 2.06
CA MET A 172 6.80 6.07 3.32
C MET A 172 6.26 4.65 3.09
N GLN A 173 5.44 4.44 2.08
CA GLN A 173 4.92 3.12 1.74
C GLN A 173 6.02 2.19 1.20
N ASP A 174 6.96 2.70 0.39
CA ASP A 174 8.14 1.96 -0.06
C ASP A 174 9.02 1.55 1.14
N LEU A 175 9.22 2.44 2.10
CA LEU A 175 9.90 2.12 3.35
C LEU A 175 9.18 1.01 4.14
N ILE A 176 7.85 1.05 4.23
CA ILE A 176 7.05 0.00 4.90
C ILE A 176 7.22 -1.33 4.19
N TYR A 177 7.26 -1.35 2.87
CA TYR A 177 7.53 -2.58 2.09
C TYR A 177 8.92 -3.14 2.39
N TYR A 178 9.93 -2.27 2.33
CA TYR A 178 11.29 -2.65 2.67
C TYR A 178 11.40 -3.20 4.11
N LEU A 179 10.81 -2.50 5.07
CA LEU A 179 10.79 -2.91 6.48
C LEU A 179 10.12 -4.28 6.65
N ALA A 180 8.95 -4.49 6.04
CA ALA A 180 8.24 -5.77 6.10
C ALA A 180 9.06 -6.90 5.48
N GLN A 181 9.66 -6.66 4.31
CA GLN A 181 10.53 -7.62 3.63
C GLN A 181 11.71 -8.03 4.52
N GLN A 182 12.39 -7.08 5.14
CA GLN A 182 13.55 -7.36 6.00
C GLN A 182 13.14 -8.05 7.30
N THR A 183 12.06 -7.60 7.94
CA THR A 183 11.60 -8.15 9.22
C THR A 183 11.15 -9.60 9.08
N PHE A 184 10.40 -9.91 8.04
CA PHE A 184 9.83 -11.25 7.87
C PHE A 184 10.66 -12.15 6.96
N ASN A 185 11.73 -11.64 6.37
CA ASN A 185 12.58 -12.38 5.43
C ASN A 185 11.75 -13.10 4.34
N ILE A 186 10.96 -12.31 3.61
CA ILE A 186 10.12 -12.77 2.51
C ILE A 186 10.13 -11.70 1.39
N PRO A 187 10.39 -12.05 0.12
CA PRO A 187 10.38 -11.11 -0.99
C PRO A 187 9.02 -10.44 -1.18
N LEU A 188 9.01 -9.12 -1.32
CA LEU A 188 7.88 -8.36 -1.81
C LEU A 188 8.12 -8.00 -3.27
N VAL A 189 7.14 -8.26 -4.12
CA VAL A 189 7.22 -7.97 -5.55
C VAL A 189 6.17 -6.94 -5.90
N GLU A 190 6.61 -5.78 -6.32
CA GLU A 190 5.73 -4.71 -6.76
C GLU A 190 5.14 -5.01 -8.14
N VAL A 191 3.84 -4.79 -8.26
CA VAL A 191 3.10 -4.92 -9.52
C VAL A 191 2.24 -3.69 -9.77
N ALA A 192 2.44 -3.07 -10.93
CA ALA A 192 1.67 -1.90 -11.34
C ALA A 192 0.34 -2.26 -12.01
N ASN A 193 0.23 -3.47 -12.56
CA ASN A 193 -0.96 -3.91 -13.31
C ASN A 193 -1.14 -5.43 -13.28
N VAL A 194 -2.32 -5.88 -13.68
CA VAL A 194 -2.70 -7.30 -13.72
C VAL A 194 -1.78 -8.13 -14.61
N SER A 195 -1.31 -7.60 -15.74
CA SER A 195 -0.41 -8.36 -16.63
C SER A 195 0.91 -8.71 -15.96
N GLN A 196 1.49 -7.79 -15.20
CA GLN A 196 2.69 -8.07 -14.40
C GLN A 196 2.37 -9.07 -13.28
N ALA A 197 1.26 -8.89 -12.56
CA ALA A 197 0.87 -9.81 -11.50
C ALA A 197 0.70 -11.25 -12.03
N MET A 198 0.09 -11.43 -13.19
CA MET A 198 -0.06 -12.73 -13.84
C MET A 198 1.27 -13.40 -14.19
N GLN A 199 2.31 -12.64 -14.57
CA GLN A 199 3.63 -13.21 -14.86
C GLN A 199 4.25 -13.88 -13.64
N PHE A 200 4.14 -13.26 -12.46
CA PHE A 200 4.61 -13.86 -11.21
C PHE A 200 3.68 -14.97 -10.74
N ALA A 201 2.37 -14.74 -10.78
CA ALA A 201 1.36 -15.69 -10.31
C ALA A 201 1.35 -17.02 -11.09
N THR A 202 1.82 -17.02 -12.34
CA THR A 202 1.93 -18.24 -13.17
C THR A 202 3.36 -18.79 -13.27
N GLY A 203 4.32 -18.18 -12.58
CA GLY A 203 5.74 -18.58 -12.63
C GLY A 203 6.45 -18.19 -13.93
N ALA A 204 5.87 -17.33 -14.76
CA ALA A 204 6.54 -16.82 -15.97
C ALA A 204 7.67 -15.83 -15.63
N SER A 205 7.61 -15.20 -14.45
CA SER A 205 8.69 -14.37 -13.88
C SER A 205 9.01 -14.84 -12.47
N SER A 206 10.29 -14.77 -12.08
CA SER A 206 10.73 -15.10 -10.73
C SER A 206 10.68 -13.87 -9.83
N PRO A 207 10.24 -14.03 -8.56
CA PRO A 207 10.24 -12.94 -7.60
C PRO A 207 11.67 -12.46 -7.29
N THR A 208 11.82 -11.16 -7.12
CA THR A 208 13.08 -10.53 -6.71
C THR A 208 12.88 -9.74 -5.44
N TRP A 209 13.96 -9.59 -4.65
CA TRP A 209 13.93 -8.74 -3.46
C TRP A 209 13.81 -7.28 -3.86
N LEU A 210 12.97 -6.54 -3.14
CA LEU A 210 12.87 -5.10 -3.28
C LEU A 210 14.21 -4.45 -2.90
N ASN A 211 14.71 -3.59 -3.78
CA ASN A 211 15.84 -2.73 -3.48
C ASN A 211 15.28 -1.36 -3.08
N TYR A 212 15.54 -0.96 -1.83
CA TYR A 212 15.19 0.36 -1.38
C TYR A 212 16.17 1.39 -1.93
N SER A 213 15.68 2.33 -2.75
CA SER A 213 16.48 3.47 -3.24
C SER A 213 15.62 4.73 -3.24
N ILE A 214 16.12 5.82 -2.66
CA ILE A 214 15.30 7.00 -2.42
C ILE A 214 15.25 7.94 -3.61
N TYR A 215 16.35 8.22 -4.30
CA TYR A 215 16.34 9.14 -5.45
C TYR A 215 17.44 8.81 -6.48
N SER A 216 17.23 9.25 -7.74
CA SER A 216 18.25 9.14 -8.78
C SER A 216 19.16 10.37 -8.79
N ASP A 217 20.46 10.16 -8.91
CA ASP A 217 21.55 11.17 -8.97
C ASP A 217 21.41 12.22 -10.08
N TYR A 218 20.32 12.15 -10.88
CA TYR A 218 20.23 12.84 -12.15
C TYR A 218 20.14 14.36 -12.06
N TYR A 219 19.56 14.88 -10.97
CA TYR A 219 19.27 16.33 -10.87
C TYR A 219 20.35 17.14 -10.15
N VAL A 220 20.99 16.59 -9.13
CA VAL A 220 21.95 17.33 -8.28
C VAL A 220 23.14 17.82 -9.08
N ASN A 221 23.69 16.99 -9.96
CA ASN A 221 24.87 17.34 -10.76
C ASN A 221 24.60 18.43 -11.81
N LYS A 222 23.34 18.66 -12.20
CA LYS A 222 22.95 19.66 -13.19
C LYS A 222 22.52 21.00 -12.59
N LEU A 223 22.39 21.10 -11.27
CA LEU A 223 22.03 22.35 -10.61
C LEU A 223 23.19 23.38 -10.76
N PRO A 224 22.92 24.58 -11.27
CA PRO A 224 23.90 25.65 -11.25
C PRO A 224 24.15 26.11 -9.81
N TYR A 225 25.26 26.83 -9.58
CA TYR A 225 25.42 27.53 -8.29
C TYR A 225 24.37 28.63 -8.17
N ALA A 226 23.74 28.72 -6.99
CA ALA A 226 22.78 29.78 -6.73
C ALA A 226 23.51 31.13 -6.68
N ASN A 227 22.94 32.13 -7.33
CA ASN A 227 23.45 33.50 -7.21
C ASN A 227 22.93 34.12 -5.91
N LEU A 228 23.71 34.03 -4.85
CA LEU A 228 23.37 34.52 -3.51
C LEU A 228 23.68 36.05 -3.33
N THR A 229 23.77 36.81 -4.40
CA THR A 229 23.93 38.28 -4.33
C THR A 229 22.63 38.95 -3.86
N CYS A 230 22.39 38.87 -2.58
CA CYS A 230 21.28 39.58 -1.94
C CYS A 230 21.83 40.50 -0.86
N THR A 231 21.58 41.81 -0.99
CA THR A 231 22.07 42.82 -0.07
C THR A 231 21.31 42.90 1.25
N ASN A 232 20.13 42.25 1.36
CA ASN A 232 19.26 42.30 2.54
C ASN A 232 18.72 40.93 2.96
N CYS A 233 19.34 39.81 2.57
CA CYS A 233 18.91 38.47 2.94
C CYS A 233 19.59 38.00 4.22
N TYR A 234 18.83 37.47 5.16
CA TYR A 234 19.36 36.81 6.35
C TYR A 234 19.71 35.35 6.04
N LEU A 235 20.82 35.13 5.31
CA LEU A 235 21.30 33.78 4.95
C LEU A 235 21.69 32.94 6.16
N GLY A 236 22.12 33.57 7.27
CA GLY A 236 22.49 32.89 8.51
C GLY A 236 21.38 32.03 9.10
N GLY A 237 20.11 32.42 8.94
CA GLY A 237 18.95 31.63 9.37
C GLY A 237 18.82 30.32 8.61
N PHE A 238 18.99 30.37 7.29
CA PHE A 238 18.96 29.17 6.44
C PHE A 238 20.19 28.28 6.66
N GLN A 239 21.36 28.85 6.90
CA GLN A 239 22.56 28.07 7.26
C GLN A 239 22.35 27.33 8.58
N ASN A 240 21.79 27.99 9.60
CA ASN A 240 21.49 27.37 10.88
C ASN A 240 20.43 26.28 10.73
N LEU A 241 19.36 26.51 9.95
CA LEU A 241 18.33 25.52 9.66
C LEU A 241 18.94 24.28 8.98
N THR A 242 19.74 24.49 7.93
CA THR A 242 20.40 23.40 7.21
C THR A 242 21.31 22.60 8.14
N SER A 243 22.13 23.27 8.93
CA SER A 243 23.03 22.61 9.90
C SER A 243 22.24 21.83 10.95
N PHE A 244 21.12 22.38 11.44
CA PHE A 244 20.26 21.71 12.40
C PHE A 244 19.63 20.44 11.82
N THR A 245 18.98 20.53 10.65
CA THR A 245 18.32 19.39 10.03
C THR A 245 19.32 18.30 9.65
N PHE A 246 20.49 18.67 9.13
CA PHE A 246 21.55 17.71 8.80
C PHE A 246 22.08 16.98 10.02
N ASN A 247 22.43 17.69 11.09
CA ASN A 247 22.91 17.06 12.31
C ASN A 247 21.86 16.13 12.91
N PHE A 248 20.61 16.58 12.94
CA PHE A 248 19.52 15.81 13.49
C PHE A 248 19.27 14.54 12.70
N THR A 249 19.19 14.62 11.37
CA THR A 249 18.96 13.47 10.48
C THR A 249 20.17 12.52 10.50
N ASN A 250 21.39 13.00 10.42
CA ASN A 250 22.58 12.15 10.45
C ASN A 250 22.70 11.36 11.76
N ASN A 251 22.44 12.00 12.91
CA ASN A 251 22.42 11.29 14.20
C ASN A 251 21.40 10.15 14.22
N THR A 252 20.22 10.36 13.65
CA THR A 252 19.20 9.31 13.53
C THR A 252 19.68 8.19 12.59
N ILE A 253 20.28 8.53 11.45
CA ILE A 253 20.82 7.54 10.51
C ILE A 253 21.92 6.69 11.15
N GLU A 254 22.82 7.31 11.92
CA GLU A 254 23.91 6.60 12.60
C GLU A 254 23.38 5.50 13.53
N ASN A 255 22.26 5.73 14.19
CA ASN A 255 21.62 4.82 15.14
C ASN A 255 20.77 3.71 14.49
N ILE A 256 20.56 3.72 13.17
CA ILE A 256 19.82 2.68 12.46
C ILE A 256 20.50 1.32 12.68
N PRO A 257 19.76 0.28 13.13
CA PRO A 257 20.30 -1.06 13.32
C PRO A 257 20.94 -1.65 12.07
N SER A 258 21.98 -2.45 12.24
CA SER A 258 22.80 -3.02 11.15
C SER A 258 22.03 -3.94 10.20
N ASN A 259 20.92 -4.54 10.64
CA ASN A 259 20.05 -5.33 9.78
C ASN A 259 19.35 -4.51 8.69
N TYR A 260 19.33 -3.17 8.82
CA TYR A 260 18.80 -2.25 7.81
C TYR A 260 19.93 -1.54 7.02
N TYR A 261 21.07 -2.20 6.87
CA TYR A 261 22.26 -1.62 6.23
C TYR A 261 21.98 -1.00 4.85
N THR A 262 21.17 -1.63 4.02
CA THR A 262 20.86 -1.14 2.67
C THR A 262 20.14 0.21 2.72
N ALA A 263 19.14 0.37 3.57
CA ALA A 263 18.44 1.65 3.73
C ALA A 263 19.34 2.70 4.39
N LYS A 264 20.12 2.31 5.40
CA LYS A 264 21.10 3.20 6.03
C LYS A 264 22.08 3.77 5.00
N SER A 265 22.65 2.91 4.16
CA SER A 265 23.59 3.32 3.11
C SER A 265 22.92 4.22 2.06
N ALA A 266 21.65 3.98 1.72
CA ALA A 266 20.89 4.85 0.84
C ALA A 266 20.71 6.25 1.44
N PHE A 267 20.31 6.33 2.71
CA PHE A 267 20.16 7.61 3.42
C PHE A 267 21.49 8.37 3.54
N GLU A 268 22.59 7.69 3.85
CA GLU A 268 23.93 8.29 3.90
C GLU A 268 24.34 8.89 2.54
N LYS A 269 24.03 8.18 1.46
CA LYS A 269 24.27 8.66 0.09
C LYS A 269 23.46 9.92 -0.20
N ASP A 270 22.15 9.90 0.08
CA ASP A 270 21.26 11.03 -0.16
C ASP A 270 21.65 12.25 0.66
N MET A 271 22.05 12.06 1.91
CA MET A 271 22.58 13.16 2.75
C MET A 271 23.86 13.77 2.16
N GLY A 272 24.72 12.97 1.52
CA GLY A 272 25.87 13.45 0.76
C GLY A 272 25.48 14.30 -0.45
N GLU A 273 24.42 13.92 -1.16
CA GLU A 273 23.88 14.70 -2.26
C GLU A 273 23.25 16.01 -1.79
N TYR A 274 22.51 16.00 -0.68
CA TYR A 274 21.92 17.21 -0.10
C TYR A 274 22.98 18.17 0.43
N ALA A 275 24.09 17.65 0.96
CA ALA A 275 25.26 18.47 1.29
C ALA A 275 25.82 19.19 0.05
N SER A 276 25.85 18.51 -1.10
CA SER A 276 26.26 19.11 -2.37
C SER A 276 25.27 20.19 -2.86
N ILE A 277 23.97 20.01 -2.64
CA ILE A 277 22.94 21.02 -2.92
C ILE A 277 23.15 22.26 -2.02
N ALA A 278 23.42 22.05 -0.73
CA ALA A 278 23.72 23.13 0.20
C ALA A 278 24.98 23.93 -0.20
N GLN A 279 26.05 23.23 -0.62
CA GLN A 279 27.29 23.85 -1.11
C GLN A 279 27.07 24.70 -2.36
N LYS A 280 26.08 24.36 -3.18
CA LYS A 280 25.67 25.15 -4.34
C LYS A 280 24.79 26.36 -3.98
N GLY A 281 24.47 26.55 -2.71
CA GLY A 281 23.71 27.68 -2.18
C GLY A 281 22.22 27.44 -2.01
N TYR A 282 21.70 26.25 -2.30
CA TYR A 282 20.28 25.92 -2.12
C TYR A 282 20.00 25.42 -0.69
N LEU A 283 20.23 26.29 0.29
CA LEU A 283 20.19 25.95 1.71
C LEU A 283 18.83 25.42 2.17
N TYR A 284 17.76 26.11 1.81
CA TYR A 284 16.40 25.69 2.17
C TYR A 284 16.05 24.32 1.57
N THR A 285 16.32 24.14 0.28
CA THR A 285 16.07 22.87 -0.40
C THR A 285 16.84 21.71 0.24
N ALA A 286 18.11 21.94 0.59
CA ALA A 286 18.92 20.94 1.26
C ALA A 286 18.37 20.59 2.65
N ALA A 287 17.94 21.61 3.41
CA ALA A 287 17.30 21.41 4.71
C ALA A 287 15.99 20.62 4.59
N ASP A 288 15.14 20.96 3.63
CA ASP A 288 13.86 20.33 3.40
C ASP A 288 14.03 18.84 2.99
N PHE A 289 14.92 18.56 2.06
CA PHE A 289 15.22 17.19 1.65
C PHE A 289 15.82 16.35 2.78
N SER A 290 16.74 16.91 3.58
CA SER A 290 17.27 16.20 4.74
C SER A 290 16.19 15.91 5.77
N PHE A 291 15.22 16.82 5.94
CA PHE A 291 14.08 16.62 6.83
C PHE A 291 13.11 15.55 6.32
N LEU A 292 12.97 15.34 5.00
CA LEU A 292 12.14 14.27 4.44
C LEU A 292 12.70 12.87 4.71
N ILE A 293 14.04 12.74 4.85
CA ILE A 293 14.68 11.48 5.26
C ILE A 293 14.45 11.18 6.74
N PHE A 294 14.41 12.21 7.58
CA PHE A 294 14.35 12.03 9.03
C PHE A 294 13.24 11.10 9.51
N PRO A 295 11.95 11.25 9.10
CA PRO A 295 10.88 10.35 9.55
C PRO A 295 11.13 8.88 9.19
N GLN A 296 11.73 8.64 8.02
CA GLN A 296 12.04 7.31 7.53
C GLN A 296 13.19 6.67 8.33
N ALA A 297 14.25 7.44 8.56
CA ALA A 297 15.38 7.03 9.41
C ALA A 297 14.91 6.75 10.85
N PHE A 298 14.04 7.61 11.39
CA PHE A 298 13.48 7.48 12.74
C PHE A 298 12.66 6.18 12.90
N VAL A 299 11.84 5.82 11.90
CA VAL A 299 11.10 4.56 11.91
C VAL A 299 12.04 3.36 11.95
N LEU A 300 13.14 3.38 11.18
CA LEU A 300 14.12 2.28 11.19
C LEU A 300 14.94 2.22 12.47
N GLU A 301 15.36 3.38 13.01
CA GLU A 301 16.07 3.45 14.30
C GLU A 301 15.28 2.77 15.42
N HIS A 302 13.96 2.98 15.45
CA HIS A 302 13.09 2.51 16.52
C HIS A 302 12.38 1.18 16.23
N SER A 303 12.49 0.65 15.02
CA SER A 303 11.69 -0.50 14.54
C SER A 303 11.84 -1.78 15.37
N SER A 304 12.97 -1.99 16.03
CA SER A 304 13.22 -3.19 16.84
C SER A 304 12.78 -3.08 18.30
N ASN A 305 12.44 -1.88 18.78
CA ASN A 305 12.20 -1.60 20.19
C ASN A 305 10.91 -0.83 20.49
N VAL A 306 9.99 -0.75 19.53
CA VAL A 306 8.71 -0.04 19.73
C VAL A 306 7.82 -0.86 20.65
N THR A 307 7.46 -0.24 21.76
CA THR A 307 6.37 -0.72 22.64
C THR A 307 5.26 0.32 22.64
N ASN A 308 4.04 -0.08 23.00
CA ASN A 308 2.93 0.88 23.13
C ASN A 308 3.29 2.02 24.09
N ALA A 309 4.02 1.74 25.16
CA ALA A 309 4.47 2.75 26.11
C ALA A 309 5.49 3.73 25.50
N SER A 310 6.45 3.25 24.70
CA SER A 310 7.41 4.13 24.03
C SER A 310 6.76 4.98 22.95
N ALA A 311 5.84 4.42 22.18
CA ALA A 311 5.06 5.15 21.19
C ALA A 311 4.18 6.24 21.83
N SER A 312 3.46 5.91 22.91
CA SER A 312 2.65 6.86 23.67
C SER A 312 3.48 8.03 24.22
N ASN A 313 4.69 7.75 24.71
CA ASN A 313 5.60 8.83 25.17
C ASN A 313 6.03 9.77 24.03
N VAL A 314 6.36 9.23 22.86
CA VAL A 314 6.72 10.07 21.70
C VAL A 314 5.53 10.93 21.27
N ILE A 315 4.34 10.36 21.16
CA ILE A 315 3.10 11.06 20.80
C ILE A 315 2.82 12.20 21.80
N SER A 316 2.89 11.89 23.10
CA SER A 316 2.67 12.87 24.17
C SER A 316 3.69 14.01 24.12
N ASN A 317 4.98 13.70 23.86
CA ASN A 317 6.02 14.71 23.72
C ASN A 317 5.78 15.61 22.51
N VAL A 318 5.40 15.05 21.36
CA VAL A 318 5.06 15.83 20.16
C VAL A 318 3.85 16.73 20.41
N SER A 319 2.80 16.20 21.01
CA SER A 319 1.60 16.95 21.36
C SER A 319 1.90 18.11 22.32
N SER A 320 2.70 17.84 23.35
CA SER A 320 3.15 18.85 24.31
C SER A 320 4.03 19.92 23.66
N PHE A 321 4.95 19.51 22.77
CA PHE A 321 5.79 20.45 22.02
C PHE A 321 4.92 21.34 21.12
N CYS A 322 4.04 20.80 20.31
CA CYS A 322 3.14 21.58 19.47
C CYS A 322 2.30 22.57 20.28
N SER A 323 1.78 22.15 21.43
CA SER A 323 0.99 23.01 22.33
C SER A 323 1.81 24.11 23.00
N SER A 324 3.13 23.93 23.14
CA SER A 324 4.04 24.91 23.75
C SER A 324 4.50 26.01 22.79
N LEU A 325 4.33 25.81 21.50
CA LEU A 325 4.76 26.79 20.49
C LEU A 325 3.86 28.02 20.54
N VAL A 326 4.47 29.18 20.74
CA VAL A 326 3.80 30.47 20.71
C VAL A 326 4.19 31.19 19.42
N PRO A 327 3.24 31.40 18.50
CA PRO A 327 3.57 32.09 17.26
C PRO A 327 3.99 33.53 17.54
N PRO A 328 4.96 34.08 16.80
CA PRO A 328 5.35 35.47 16.94
C PRO A 328 4.21 36.40 16.50
N GLN A 329 4.25 37.63 16.96
CA GLN A 329 3.25 38.62 16.57
C GLN A 329 3.19 38.80 15.06
N LEU A 330 1.99 38.79 14.50
CA LEU A 330 1.76 38.93 13.07
C LEU A 330 2.09 40.36 12.59
N THR A 331 2.86 40.48 11.53
CA THR A 331 3.21 41.76 10.89
C THR A 331 3.07 41.63 9.37
N ASN A 332 3.02 42.76 8.67
CA ASN A 332 2.95 42.76 7.19
C ASN A 332 4.19 42.15 6.51
N THR A 333 5.28 41.92 7.25
CA THR A 333 6.53 41.36 6.72
C THR A 333 6.76 39.88 7.07
N ASN A 334 6.00 39.33 8.01
CA ASN A 334 6.18 37.94 8.47
C ASN A 334 4.91 37.09 8.40
N TYR A 335 3.79 37.63 7.92
CA TYR A 335 2.49 36.93 7.97
C TYR A 335 2.51 35.56 7.30
N GLU A 336 3.17 35.42 6.15
CA GLU A 336 3.26 34.15 5.43
C GLU A 336 3.98 33.07 6.25
N TYR A 337 5.08 33.45 6.90
CA TYR A 337 5.88 32.54 7.73
C TYR A 337 5.14 32.16 9.01
N VAL A 338 4.43 33.13 9.63
CA VAL A 338 3.67 32.86 10.86
C VAL A 338 2.50 31.92 10.55
N ILE A 339 1.70 32.22 9.52
CA ILE A 339 0.59 31.35 9.11
C ILE A 339 1.08 29.96 8.71
N GLY A 340 2.16 29.88 7.93
CA GLY A 340 2.78 28.61 7.57
C GLY A 340 3.28 27.80 8.78
N GLY A 341 3.78 28.50 9.82
CA GLY A 341 4.18 27.87 11.09
C GLY A 341 2.99 27.37 11.90
N GLU A 342 1.94 28.16 12.02
CA GLU A 342 0.69 27.78 12.71
C GLU A 342 0.01 26.58 12.04
N LEU A 343 -0.06 26.55 10.70
CA LEU A 343 -0.61 25.40 9.97
C LEU A 343 0.19 24.12 10.23
N ARG A 344 1.52 24.20 10.30
CA ARG A 344 2.38 23.04 10.62
C ARG A 344 2.21 22.57 12.07
N GLN A 345 2.06 23.52 13.00
CA GLN A 345 1.77 23.23 14.40
C GLN A 345 0.43 22.50 14.54
N GLU A 346 -0.61 22.99 13.89
CA GLU A 346 -1.93 22.37 13.89
C GLU A 346 -1.88 20.97 13.26
N PHE A 347 -1.23 20.83 12.11
CA PHE A 347 -1.04 19.55 11.46
C PHE A 347 -0.30 18.54 12.36
N GLY A 348 0.76 18.98 13.05
CA GLY A 348 1.48 18.15 14.02
C GLY A 348 0.58 17.67 15.16
N SER A 349 -0.26 18.55 15.69
CA SER A 349 -1.21 18.24 16.78
C SER A 349 -2.28 17.25 16.33
N ILE A 350 -2.85 17.43 15.14
CA ILE A 350 -3.84 16.51 14.55
C ILE A 350 -3.22 15.14 14.31
N THR A 351 -2.01 15.10 13.76
CA THR A 351 -1.30 13.86 13.49
C THR A 351 -0.98 13.10 14.77
N ALA A 352 -0.55 13.78 15.83
CA ALA A 352 -0.32 13.17 17.14
C ALA A 352 -1.63 12.61 17.73
N GLY A 353 -2.74 13.34 17.63
CA GLY A 353 -4.05 12.86 18.09
C GLY A 353 -4.53 11.62 17.33
N ASN A 354 -4.34 11.58 16.02
CA ASN A 354 -4.67 10.40 15.21
C ASN A 354 -3.80 9.20 15.57
N ALA A 355 -2.49 9.41 15.79
CA ALA A 355 -1.57 8.35 16.21
C ALA A 355 -1.93 7.81 17.60
N GLU A 356 -2.36 8.66 18.54
CA GLU A 356 -2.85 8.23 19.86
C GLU A 356 -4.13 7.41 19.76
N ALA A 357 -5.06 7.81 18.89
CA ALA A 357 -6.28 7.04 18.64
C ALA A 357 -5.96 5.64 18.10
N MET A 358 -5.05 5.53 17.12
CA MET A 358 -4.61 4.26 16.55
C MET A 358 -3.86 3.37 17.56
N LEU A 359 -3.19 3.96 18.55
CA LEU A 359 -2.47 3.22 19.58
C LEU A 359 -3.44 2.60 20.62
N ASN A 360 -4.63 3.18 20.78
CA ASN A 360 -5.66 2.77 21.74
C ASN A 360 -6.70 1.80 21.12
N GLU A 361 -6.68 1.55 19.81
CA GLU A 361 -7.45 0.51 19.13
C GLU A 361 -6.74 -0.86 19.15
#